data_9b396a74c92aa4efff3b22bd43b813f9
#
_entry.id   9b396a74c92aa4efff3b22bd43b813f9
#
_cell.length_a   1.000
_cell.length_b   1.000
_cell.length_c   1.000
_cell.angle_alpha   90.00
_cell.angle_beta   90.00
_cell.angle_gamma   90.00
#
_symmetry.space_group_name_H-M   'P 1'
#
loop_
_entity.id
_entity.type
_entity.pdbx_description
1 polymer ?
#
loop_
_entity_poly.entity_id
_entity_poly.type
_entity_poly.pdbx_seq_one_letter_code
_entity_poly.pdbx_strand_id
1 'polypeptide(L)'
;VTPYLIFQNSHNGSTTLKATIAPLRIVCQNQFNLTFRKAPNKISLRHTKSIKGKLHTAQEVLIQNTEYLSEFQKQALLMAESKISKKQVDSLVDEIFEIKADLNPTQVRRIEEKRERFLTAYNSDDNQNFIGTQWGLVNAYTDYVTHKPLRKSTEQALENHFIKTTLKGSINEFVKR
;
A
#
# COMPACT_ATOMS: atom_id res chain seq x y z
N VAL A 1 13.27 2.14 0.07
CA VAL A 1 12.12 1.75 0.92
C VAL A 1 12.65 1.16 2.19
N THR A 2 12.29 1.73 3.33
CA THR A 2 12.74 1.23 4.63
C THR A 2 11.68 0.27 5.16
N PRO A 3 12.01 -1.01 5.43
CA PRO A 3 11.09 -1.92 6.06
C PRO A 3 10.85 -1.51 7.53
N TYR A 4 9.62 -1.61 7.97
CA TYR A 4 9.22 -1.29 9.34
C TYR A 4 8.86 -2.57 10.09
N LEU A 5 9.45 -2.76 11.25
CA LEU A 5 9.01 -3.77 12.20
C LEU A 5 7.89 -3.16 13.05
N ILE A 6 6.73 -3.76 12.99
CA ILE A 6 5.52 -3.25 13.63
C ILE A 6 5.17 -4.17 14.78
N PHE A 7 5.03 -3.57 15.97
CA PHE A 7 4.59 -4.26 17.18
C PHE A 7 3.25 -3.72 17.65
N GLN A 8 2.37 -4.63 18.07
CA GLN A 8 1.17 -4.30 18.82
C GLN A 8 1.20 -5.08 20.15
N ASN A 9 1.03 -4.36 21.25
CA ASN A 9 0.92 -4.93 22.57
C ASN A 9 -0.23 -4.27 23.33
N SER A 10 -0.89 -5.00 24.23
CA SER A 10 -1.85 -4.44 25.18
C SER A 10 -1.43 -4.73 26.62
N HIS A 11 -1.41 -3.72 27.46
CA HIS A 11 -1.10 -3.88 28.87
C HIS A 11 -2.25 -4.45 29.71
N ASN A 12 -3.48 -4.32 29.21
CA ASN A 12 -4.70 -4.80 29.86
C ASN A 12 -5.16 -6.20 29.39
N GLY A 13 -4.36 -6.89 28.57
CA GLY A 13 -4.71 -8.21 28.04
C GLY A 13 -5.80 -8.23 26.98
N SER A 14 -6.30 -7.07 26.52
CA SER A 14 -7.37 -6.98 25.51
C SER A 14 -6.93 -7.51 24.14
N THR A 15 -5.64 -7.49 23.83
CA THR A 15 -5.09 -8.04 22.59
C THR A 15 -3.87 -8.90 22.85
N THR A 16 -3.54 -9.78 21.91
CA THR A 16 -2.30 -10.55 21.90
C THR A 16 -1.12 -9.66 21.52
N LEU A 17 0.09 -10.02 21.94
CA LEU A 17 1.31 -9.47 21.37
C LEU A 17 1.35 -9.86 19.89
N LYS A 18 1.44 -8.87 19.00
CA LYS A 18 1.55 -9.11 17.56
C LYS A 18 2.80 -8.43 17.03
N ALA A 19 3.46 -9.09 16.09
CA ALA A 19 4.57 -8.52 15.34
C ALA A 19 4.43 -8.86 13.85
N THR A 20 4.84 -7.94 13.01
CA THR A 20 4.96 -8.15 11.57
C THR A 20 5.97 -7.18 10.97
N ILE A 21 6.44 -7.49 9.78
CA ILE A 21 7.27 -6.59 9.00
C ILE A 21 6.47 -6.09 7.80
N ALA A 22 6.48 -4.79 7.57
CA ALA A 22 5.81 -4.16 6.44
C ALA A 22 6.77 -3.25 5.67
N PRO A 23 6.74 -3.32 4.32
CA PRO A 23 7.58 -2.46 3.47
C PRO A 23 6.99 -1.06 3.28
N LEU A 24 6.00 -0.68 4.07
CA LEU A 24 5.31 0.60 3.95
C LEU A 24 5.24 1.32 5.30
N ARG A 25 5.31 2.64 5.23
CA ARG A 25 5.11 3.51 6.39
C ARG A 25 3.63 3.51 6.77
N ILE A 26 3.34 3.21 8.03
CA ILE A 26 1.99 3.28 8.56
C ILE A 26 1.74 4.69 9.06
N VAL A 27 0.76 5.37 8.49
CA VAL A 27 0.40 6.75 8.83
C VAL A 27 -0.98 6.86 9.48
N CYS A 28 -1.78 5.80 9.47
CA CYS A 28 -3.10 5.81 10.10
C CYS A 28 -3.47 4.45 10.73
N GLN A 29 -4.44 4.48 11.65
CA GLN A 29 -4.92 3.28 12.37
C GLN A 29 -5.50 2.22 11.41
N ASN A 30 -6.14 2.65 10.32
CA ASN A 30 -6.70 1.71 9.34
C ASN A 30 -5.60 0.92 8.62
N GLN A 31 -4.53 1.58 8.19
CA GLN A 31 -3.36 0.90 7.61
C GLN A 31 -2.70 -0.05 8.61
N PHE A 32 -2.60 0.36 9.87
CA PHE A 32 -2.08 -0.48 10.95
C PHE A 32 -2.91 -1.77 11.10
N ASN A 33 -4.22 -1.64 11.25
CA ASN A 33 -5.12 -2.78 11.39
C ASN A 33 -5.07 -3.72 10.17
N LEU A 34 -5.08 -3.15 8.95
CA LEU A 34 -4.99 -3.91 7.71
C LEU A 34 -3.68 -4.67 7.58
N THR A 35 -2.56 -4.04 7.94
CA THR A 35 -1.25 -4.67 7.92
C THR A 35 -1.23 -5.90 8.83
N PHE A 36 -1.76 -5.80 10.05
CA PHE A 36 -1.83 -6.96 10.93
C PHE A 36 -2.82 -8.03 10.51
N ARG A 37 -3.94 -7.67 9.87
CA ARG A 37 -4.93 -8.66 9.41
C ARG A 37 -4.40 -9.50 8.25
N LYS A 38 -3.68 -8.89 7.32
CA LYS A 38 -3.32 -9.50 6.03
C LYS A 38 -1.84 -9.86 5.88
N ALA A 39 -0.99 -9.48 6.82
CA ALA A 39 0.41 -9.87 6.77
C ALA A 39 0.53 -11.42 6.74
N PRO A 40 1.15 -12.00 5.71
CA PRO A 40 1.31 -13.45 5.60
C PRO A 40 2.15 -14.02 6.74
N ASN A 41 3.03 -13.20 7.30
CA ASN A 41 4.05 -13.57 8.27
C ASN A 41 3.87 -12.84 9.60
N LYS A 42 2.62 -12.63 10.00
CA LYS A 42 2.33 -12.06 11.32
C LYS A 42 2.51 -13.10 12.42
N ILE A 43 3.10 -12.65 13.49
CA ILE A 43 3.21 -13.40 14.73
C ILE A 43 2.12 -12.90 15.67
N SER A 44 1.41 -13.81 16.33
CA SER A 44 0.42 -13.48 17.34
C SER A 44 0.60 -14.39 18.54
N LEU A 45 1.02 -13.82 19.66
CA LEU A 45 1.32 -14.53 20.90
C LEU A 45 0.39 -14.11 22.01
N ARG A 46 -0.27 -15.05 22.67
CA ARG A 46 -1.03 -14.78 23.89
C ARG A 46 -0.06 -14.53 25.05
N HIS A 47 -0.42 -13.61 25.95
CA HIS A 47 0.28 -13.35 27.19
C HIS A 47 0.13 -14.54 28.13
N THR A 48 1.06 -15.48 28.08
CA THR A 48 1.11 -16.68 28.92
C THR A 48 2.48 -16.80 29.59
N LYS A 49 2.59 -17.60 30.63
CA LYS A 49 3.89 -17.88 31.30
C LYS A 49 4.97 -18.43 30.34
N SER A 50 4.56 -19.08 29.25
CA SER A 50 5.45 -19.65 28.22
C SER A 50 5.80 -18.69 27.08
N ILE A 51 5.46 -17.40 27.18
CA ILE A 51 5.68 -16.42 26.10
C ILE A 51 7.15 -16.29 25.70
N LYS A 52 8.09 -16.45 26.67
CA LYS A 52 9.53 -16.35 26.40
C LYS A 52 10.02 -17.37 25.36
N GLY A 53 9.59 -18.63 25.44
CA GLY A 53 9.94 -19.64 24.46
C GLY A 53 9.35 -19.37 23.06
N LYS A 54 8.14 -18.83 23.03
CA LYS A 54 7.47 -18.47 21.75
C LYS A 54 8.06 -17.24 21.09
N LEU A 55 8.71 -16.34 21.84
CA LEU A 55 9.42 -15.20 21.28
C LEU A 55 10.61 -15.60 20.43
N HIS A 56 11.31 -16.69 20.77
CA HIS A 56 12.41 -17.19 19.95
C HIS A 56 11.91 -17.65 18.58
N THR A 57 10.85 -18.46 18.53
CA THR A 57 10.23 -18.87 17.26
C THR A 57 9.73 -17.66 16.45
N ALA A 58 9.21 -16.66 17.13
CA ALA A 58 8.80 -15.40 16.51
C ALA A 58 9.98 -14.67 15.84
N GLN A 59 11.12 -14.65 16.49
CA GLN A 59 12.35 -14.06 15.94
C GLN A 59 12.80 -14.79 14.68
N GLU A 60 12.78 -16.14 14.66
CA GLU A 60 13.14 -16.94 13.50
C GLU A 60 12.23 -16.62 12.30
N VAL A 61 10.92 -16.55 12.51
CA VAL A 61 9.97 -16.18 11.47
C VAL A 61 10.22 -14.76 10.94
N LEU A 62 10.57 -13.82 11.79
CA LEU A 62 10.89 -12.44 11.37
C LEU A 62 12.19 -12.40 10.54
N ILE A 63 13.19 -13.19 10.89
CA ILE A 63 14.45 -13.29 10.14
C ILE A 63 14.21 -13.84 8.73
N GLN A 64 13.39 -14.89 8.57
CA GLN A 64 13.06 -15.47 7.27
C GLN A 64 12.39 -14.48 6.31
N ASN A 65 11.73 -13.45 6.85
CA ASN A 65 11.10 -12.41 6.02
C ASN A 65 12.06 -11.33 5.50
N THR A 66 13.30 -11.33 5.93
CA THR A 66 14.29 -10.33 5.47
C THR A 66 14.63 -10.51 4.00
N GLU A 67 14.59 -11.71 3.45
CA GLU A 67 14.84 -11.99 2.03
C GLU A 67 13.78 -11.36 1.13
N TYR A 68 12.50 -11.55 1.47
CA TYR A 68 11.40 -10.91 0.74
C TYR A 68 11.50 -9.38 0.74
N LEU A 69 11.84 -8.82 1.90
CA LEU A 69 12.02 -7.36 2.03
C LEU A 69 13.21 -6.86 1.23
N SER A 70 14.30 -7.63 1.19
CA SER A 70 15.48 -7.29 0.39
C SER A 70 15.14 -7.22 -1.10
N GLU A 71 14.39 -8.20 -1.61
CA GLU A 71 13.97 -8.22 -3.01
C GLU A 71 13.01 -7.06 -3.34
N PHE A 72 12.02 -6.81 -2.49
CA PHE A 72 11.13 -5.66 -2.63
C PHE A 72 11.91 -4.34 -2.62
N GLN A 73 12.90 -4.20 -1.73
CA GLN A 73 13.74 -3.01 -1.66
C GLN A 73 14.55 -2.82 -2.94
N LYS A 74 15.13 -3.87 -3.50
CA LYS A 74 15.84 -3.81 -4.79
C LYS A 74 14.93 -3.33 -5.91
N GLN A 75 13.74 -3.90 -6.03
CA GLN A 75 12.76 -3.49 -7.05
C GLN A 75 12.32 -2.04 -6.87
N ALA A 76 12.05 -1.60 -5.64
CA ALA A 76 11.68 -0.22 -5.35
C ALA A 76 12.83 0.77 -5.70
N LEU A 77 14.08 0.40 -5.44
CA LEU A 77 15.24 1.21 -5.83
C LEU A 77 15.36 1.30 -7.36
N LEU A 78 15.25 0.19 -8.07
CA LEU A 78 15.26 0.19 -9.55
C LEU A 78 14.15 1.10 -10.11
N MET A 79 12.94 1.05 -9.57
CA MET A 79 11.85 1.93 -9.97
C MET A 79 12.11 3.40 -9.62
N ALA A 80 12.79 3.68 -8.50
CA ALA A 80 13.15 5.04 -8.11
C ALA A 80 14.26 5.65 -9.00
N GLU A 81 15.13 4.81 -9.53
CA GLU A 81 16.18 5.20 -10.48
C GLU A 81 15.64 5.33 -11.91
N SER A 82 14.58 4.57 -12.25
CA SER A 82 13.96 4.58 -13.57
C SER A 82 13.21 5.89 -13.82
N LYS A 83 13.78 6.74 -14.66
CA LYS A 83 13.21 8.04 -15.01
C LYS A 83 12.06 7.90 -16.01
N ILE A 84 11.03 8.69 -15.79
CA ILE A 84 9.87 8.79 -16.67
C ILE A 84 9.67 10.25 -17.05
N SER A 85 9.57 10.52 -18.36
CA SER A 85 9.27 11.85 -18.86
C SER A 85 7.82 12.27 -18.54
N LYS A 86 7.58 13.57 -18.44
CA LYS A 86 6.21 14.09 -18.28
C LYS A 86 5.26 13.57 -19.37
N LYS A 87 5.73 13.49 -20.61
CA LYS A 87 4.93 12.95 -21.74
C LYS A 87 4.48 11.51 -21.51
N GLN A 88 5.35 10.67 -20.95
CA GLN A 88 5.01 9.27 -20.62
C GLN A 88 4.01 9.20 -19.47
N VAL A 89 4.15 10.07 -18.45
CA VAL A 89 3.18 10.19 -17.35
C VAL A 89 1.82 10.59 -17.91
N ASP A 90 1.76 11.63 -18.73
CA ASP A 90 0.52 12.12 -19.33
C ASP A 90 -0.15 11.03 -20.19
N SER A 91 0.62 10.34 -21.04
CA SER A 91 0.12 9.22 -21.86
C SER A 91 -0.45 8.07 -21.01
N LEU A 92 0.21 7.71 -19.93
CA LEU A 92 -0.26 6.66 -19.01
C LEU A 92 -1.53 7.09 -18.28
N VAL A 93 -1.62 8.36 -17.86
CA VAL A 93 -2.81 8.91 -17.24
C VAL A 93 -3.99 8.92 -18.21
N ASP A 94 -3.76 9.28 -19.47
CA ASP A 94 -4.79 9.26 -20.52
C ASP A 94 -5.27 7.82 -20.80
N GLU A 95 -4.39 6.83 -20.78
CA GLU A 95 -4.76 5.42 -20.91
C GLU A 95 -5.58 4.89 -19.75
N ILE A 96 -5.18 5.21 -18.49
CA ILE A 96 -5.87 4.73 -17.29
C ILE A 96 -7.25 5.37 -17.12
N PHE A 97 -7.36 6.66 -17.46
CA PHE A 97 -8.56 7.46 -17.33
C PHE A 97 -9.14 7.80 -18.70
N GLU A 98 -9.17 6.81 -19.59
CA GLU A 98 -9.69 6.98 -20.95
C GLU A 98 -11.15 7.47 -20.95
N ILE A 99 -11.40 8.55 -21.68
CA ILE A 99 -12.74 9.08 -21.92
C ILE A 99 -13.21 8.58 -23.29
N LYS A 100 -14.10 7.60 -23.28
CA LYS A 100 -14.69 7.04 -24.51
C LYS A 100 -15.76 7.98 -25.07
N ALA A 101 -15.93 7.96 -26.39
CA ALA A 101 -16.84 8.86 -27.10
C ALA A 101 -18.33 8.63 -26.79
N ASP A 102 -18.71 7.46 -26.29
CA ASP A 102 -20.08 7.06 -25.96
C ASP A 102 -20.53 7.42 -24.53
N LEU A 103 -19.65 8.08 -23.75
CA LEU A 103 -19.93 8.41 -22.36
C LEU A 103 -20.82 9.66 -22.23
N ASN A 104 -21.77 9.60 -21.29
CA ASN A 104 -22.56 10.76 -20.95
C ASN A 104 -21.77 11.79 -20.10
N PRO A 105 -22.22 13.07 -20.06
CA PRO A 105 -21.49 14.13 -19.35
C PRO A 105 -21.18 13.82 -17.87
N THR A 106 -22.07 13.12 -17.18
CA THR A 106 -21.88 12.71 -15.78
C THR A 106 -20.77 11.68 -15.63
N GLN A 107 -20.66 10.77 -16.58
CA GLN A 107 -19.59 9.76 -16.60
C GLN A 107 -18.24 10.40 -16.92
N VAL A 108 -18.19 11.30 -17.89
CA VAL A 108 -17.01 12.10 -18.24
C VAL A 108 -16.50 12.84 -17.00
N ARG A 109 -17.36 13.65 -16.35
CA ARG A 109 -16.99 14.36 -15.12
C ARG A 109 -16.41 13.45 -14.03
N ARG A 110 -16.97 12.25 -13.83
CA ARG A 110 -16.45 11.30 -12.84
C ARG A 110 -15.07 10.75 -13.21
N ILE A 111 -14.76 10.64 -14.50
CA ILE A 111 -13.42 10.21 -14.95
C ILE A 111 -12.43 11.36 -14.73
N GLU A 112 -12.80 12.59 -15.07
CA GLU A 112 -11.99 13.78 -14.83
C GLU A 112 -11.69 13.98 -13.34
N GLU A 113 -12.67 13.84 -12.45
CA GLU A 113 -12.48 13.90 -11.00
C GLU A 113 -11.50 12.81 -10.50
N LYS A 114 -11.52 11.62 -11.08
CA LYS A 114 -10.57 10.53 -10.74
C LYS A 114 -9.16 10.87 -11.24
N ARG A 115 -9.05 11.39 -12.46
CA ARG A 115 -7.79 11.84 -13.06
C ARG A 115 -7.15 12.92 -12.21
N GLU A 116 -7.91 13.93 -11.83
CA GLU A 116 -7.44 15.01 -10.98
C GLU A 116 -6.94 14.51 -9.62
N ARG A 117 -7.68 13.61 -8.98
CA ARG A 117 -7.24 13.01 -7.71
C ARG A 117 -5.95 12.22 -7.84
N PHE A 118 -5.77 11.48 -8.93
CA PHE A 118 -4.50 10.78 -9.18
C PHE A 118 -3.34 11.76 -9.39
N LEU A 119 -3.55 12.81 -10.17
CA LEU A 119 -2.54 13.85 -10.39
C LEU A 119 -2.21 14.61 -9.09
N THR A 120 -3.21 14.86 -8.24
CA THR A 120 -2.99 15.44 -6.91
C THR A 120 -2.12 14.52 -6.04
N ALA A 121 -2.37 13.21 -6.01
CA ALA A 121 -1.53 12.26 -5.31
C ALA A 121 -0.12 12.19 -5.90
N TYR A 122 0.02 12.26 -7.22
CA TYR A 122 1.32 12.25 -7.90
C TYR A 122 2.17 13.47 -7.56
N ASN A 123 1.55 14.65 -7.47
CA ASN A 123 2.21 15.93 -7.17
C ASN A 123 2.21 16.27 -5.66
N SER A 124 1.82 15.34 -4.79
CA SER A 124 1.80 15.58 -3.35
C SER A 124 3.20 15.75 -2.76
N ASP A 125 3.28 16.46 -1.63
CA ASP A 125 4.55 16.68 -0.91
C ASP A 125 5.20 15.34 -0.50
N ASP A 126 4.40 14.35 -0.12
CA ASP A 126 4.90 13.01 0.23
C ASP A 126 5.56 12.28 -0.95
N ASN A 127 5.18 12.61 -2.18
CA ASN A 127 5.72 12.02 -3.41
C ASN A 127 6.79 12.88 -4.10
N GLN A 128 7.07 14.07 -3.59
CA GLN A 128 7.91 15.07 -4.25
C GLN A 128 9.29 14.55 -4.67
N ASN A 129 9.91 13.74 -3.82
CA ASN A 129 11.24 13.18 -4.08
C ASN A 129 11.26 12.11 -5.20
N PHE A 130 10.10 11.64 -5.62
CA PHE A 130 9.95 10.55 -6.61
C PHE A 130 9.21 10.98 -7.88
N ILE A 131 8.84 12.26 -7.99
CA ILE A 131 8.25 12.80 -9.21
C ILE A 131 9.22 12.60 -10.38
N GLY A 132 8.72 12.13 -11.52
CA GLY A 132 9.54 11.79 -12.68
C GLY A 132 10.26 10.44 -12.58
N THR A 133 9.79 9.54 -11.71
CA THR A 133 10.27 8.17 -11.61
C THR A 133 9.11 7.16 -11.64
N GLN A 134 9.39 5.91 -11.99
CA GLN A 134 8.41 4.83 -11.90
C GLN A 134 7.89 4.64 -10.47
N TRP A 135 8.76 4.77 -9.47
CA TRP A 135 8.36 4.68 -8.06
C TRP A 135 7.37 5.76 -7.66
N GLY A 136 7.53 6.99 -8.17
CA GLY A 136 6.59 8.07 -7.96
C GLY A 136 5.19 7.78 -8.50
N LEU A 137 5.10 7.11 -9.66
CA LEU A 137 3.81 6.66 -10.20
C LEU A 137 3.17 5.56 -9.34
N VAL A 138 3.95 4.58 -8.88
CA VAL A 138 3.45 3.51 -8.00
C VAL A 138 2.94 4.08 -6.67
N ASN A 139 3.66 5.02 -6.07
CA ASN A 139 3.23 5.71 -4.84
C ASN A 139 1.92 6.47 -5.06
N ALA A 140 1.85 7.27 -6.13
CA ALA A 140 0.64 8.04 -6.48
C ALA A 140 -0.56 7.13 -6.72
N TYR A 141 -0.37 6.02 -7.43
CA TYR A 141 -1.45 5.07 -7.66
C TYR A 141 -1.90 4.38 -6.37
N THR A 142 -0.96 4.00 -5.51
CA THR A 142 -1.25 3.40 -4.22
C THR A 142 -2.03 4.36 -3.33
N ASP A 143 -1.62 5.61 -3.25
CA ASP A 143 -2.32 6.66 -2.51
C ASP A 143 -3.73 6.89 -3.07
N TYR A 144 -3.85 7.07 -4.38
CA TYR A 144 -5.12 7.24 -5.08
C TYR A 144 -6.12 6.12 -4.79
N VAL A 145 -5.68 4.84 -4.78
CA VAL A 145 -6.59 3.70 -4.57
C VAL A 145 -6.91 3.47 -3.10
N THR A 146 -5.97 3.72 -2.18
CA THR A 146 -6.17 3.49 -0.75
C THR A 146 -7.02 4.58 -0.10
N HIS A 147 -6.92 5.82 -0.56
CA HIS A 147 -7.68 6.96 -0.04
C HIS A 147 -8.95 7.29 -0.85
N LYS A 148 -9.42 6.34 -1.67
CA LYS A 148 -10.66 6.52 -2.40
C LYS A 148 -11.84 6.70 -1.43
N PRO A 149 -12.65 7.78 -1.58
CA PRO A 149 -13.86 7.95 -0.79
C PRO A 149 -14.83 6.79 -1.07
N LEU A 150 -15.16 6.04 -0.04
CA LEU A 150 -16.13 4.95 -0.12
C LEU A 150 -17.52 5.47 0.29
N ARG A 151 -18.56 5.03 -0.43
CA ARG A 151 -19.95 5.38 -0.11
C ARG A 151 -20.35 4.92 1.30
N LYS A 152 -19.74 3.85 1.81
CA LYS A 152 -19.90 3.36 3.18
C LYS A 152 -18.49 3.19 3.76
N SER A 153 -18.16 3.98 4.75
CA SER A 153 -16.88 3.92 5.47
C SER A 153 -16.87 2.86 6.57
N THR A 154 -17.48 1.70 6.33
CA THR A 154 -17.36 0.58 7.27
C THR A 154 -15.96 -0.02 7.16
N GLU A 155 -15.40 -0.47 8.28
CA GLU A 155 -14.09 -1.13 8.34
C GLU A 155 -14.00 -2.28 7.30
N GLN A 156 -15.08 -3.04 7.15
CA GLN A 156 -15.17 -4.12 6.16
C GLN A 156 -15.10 -3.62 4.71
N ALA A 157 -15.69 -2.46 4.41
CA ALA A 157 -15.65 -1.88 3.05
C ALA A 157 -14.24 -1.36 2.72
N LEU A 158 -13.56 -0.73 3.69
CA LEU A 158 -12.16 -0.30 3.57
C LEU A 158 -11.23 -1.49 3.36
N GLU A 159 -11.40 -2.55 4.15
CA GLU A 159 -10.62 -3.78 4.05
C GLU A 159 -10.81 -4.45 2.68
N ASN A 160 -12.05 -4.64 2.23
CA ASN A 160 -12.34 -5.24 0.94
C ASN A 160 -11.79 -4.41 -0.22
N HIS A 161 -11.84 -3.08 -0.12
CA HIS A 161 -11.26 -2.19 -1.11
C HIS A 161 -9.74 -2.34 -1.16
N PHE A 162 -9.05 -2.32 -0.01
CA PHE A 162 -7.61 -2.50 0.09
C PHE A 162 -7.17 -3.86 -0.49
N ILE A 163 -7.86 -4.96 -0.14
CA ILE A 163 -7.56 -6.29 -0.66
C ILE A 163 -7.69 -6.33 -2.18
N LYS A 164 -8.76 -5.78 -2.72
CA LYS A 164 -9.03 -5.77 -4.15
C LYS A 164 -7.97 -4.96 -4.92
N THR A 165 -7.57 -3.83 -4.38
CA THR A 165 -6.65 -2.91 -5.07
C THR A 165 -5.18 -3.30 -4.89
N THR A 166 -4.78 -3.69 -3.69
CA THR A 166 -3.38 -3.94 -3.36
C THR A 166 -2.97 -5.41 -3.55
N LEU A 167 -3.82 -6.36 -3.13
CA LEU A 167 -3.46 -7.77 -3.14
C LEU A 167 -3.96 -8.52 -4.38
N LYS A 168 -5.07 -8.11 -4.99
CA LYS A 168 -5.69 -8.82 -6.12
C LYS A 168 -5.39 -8.22 -7.50
N GLY A 169 -4.47 -7.26 -7.60
CA GLY A 169 -3.90 -7.03 -8.87
C GLY A 169 -3.98 -5.66 -9.50
N SER A 170 -4.80 -4.68 -9.05
CA SER A 170 -4.81 -3.39 -9.77
C SER A 170 -3.47 -2.65 -9.68
N ILE A 171 -2.75 -2.74 -8.56
CA ILE A 171 -1.40 -2.20 -8.44
C ILE A 171 -0.40 -3.04 -9.24
N ASN A 172 -0.51 -4.38 -9.17
CA ASN A 172 0.37 -5.26 -9.95
C ASN A 172 0.15 -5.11 -11.47
N GLU A 173 -1.09 -4.91 -11.91
CA GLU A 173 -1.39 -4.62 -13.32
C GLU A 173 -0.85 -3.26 -13.75
N PHE A 174 -0.93 -2.26 -12.86
CA PHE A 174 -0.36 -0.96 -13.10
C PHE A 174 1.17 -0.98 -13.23
N VAL A 175 1.87 -1.70 -12.37
CA VAL A 175 3.35 -1.83 -12.41
C VAL A 175 3.83 -2.58 -13.66
N LYS A 176 3.01 -3.44 -14.25
CA LYS A 176 3.35 -4.18 -15.47
C LYS A 176 3.15 -3.39 -16.77
N ARG A 177 2.48 -2.25 -16.72
CA ARG A 177 2.29 -1.32 -17.85
C ARG A 177 3.45 -0.35 -17.98
#